data_3c3a728aed2a200a2af528daac58cdab
#
_entry.id   3c3a728aed2a200a2af528daac58cdab
#
_cell.length_a   1.000
_cell.length_b   1.000
_cell.length_c   1.000
_cell.angle_alpha   90.00
_cell.angle_beta   90.00
_cell.angle_gamma   90.00
#
_symmetry.space_group_name_H-M   'P 1'
#
loop_
_entity.id
_entity.type
_entity.pdbx_description
1 polymer ?
#
loop_
_entity_poly.entity_id
_entity_poly.type
_entity_poly.pdbx_seq_one_letter_code
_entity_poly.pdbx_strand_id
1 'polypeptide(L)'
;MPKTINWQYFPKSEKPPKEISDVVTCFEKKQVTISKLKKIDADSVLKLLAADLKKQGFQIENKKLSVPVLYGANGSVEKQFLIDAFEPKMGIVLEVEAAAAVINYLFMKDILEASLLDGANYLIIAVRNSNPTTNNQKDFETVCRFLETIYSSNRLRLPLKGVLIIGY
;
A
#
# COMPACT_ATOMS: atom_id res chain seq x y z
N MET A 1 -4.90 24.72 -3.82
CA MET A 1 -3.79 24.09 -4.55
C MET A 1 -4.12 22.61 -4.75
N PRO A 2 -3.84 22.00 -5.90
CA PRO A 2 -4.02 20.58 -6.06
C PRO A 2 -3.13 19.89 -5.01
N LYS A 3 -3.69 18.92 -4.29
CA LYS A 3 -2.93 18.14 -3.31
C LYS A 3 -1.83 17.40 -4.09
N THR A 4 -0.58 17.64 -3.75
CA THR A 4 0.58 17.01 -4.39
C THR A 4 0.67 15.56 -3.94
N ILE A 5 0.96 14.64 -4.85
CA ILE A 5 1.32 13.27 -4.48
C ILE A 5 2.70 13.31 -3.82
N ASN A 6 2.77 12.85 -2.60
CA ASN A 6 4.03 12.66 -1.86
C ASN A 6 4.38 11.19 -1.85
N TRP A 7 5.65 10.86 -1.73
CA TRP A 7 6.06 9.49 -1.55
C TRP A 7 7.40 9.39 -0.82
N GLN A 8 7.60 8.28 -0.12
CA GLN A 8 8.85 7.94 0.52
C GLN A 8 9.09 6.43 0.40
N TYR A 9 10.27 6.06 -0.08
CA TYR A 9 10.71 4.67 -0.15
C TYR A 9 11.61 4.33 1.03
N PHE A 10 11.50 3.09 1.49
CA PHE A 10 12.31 2.52 2.55
C PHE A 10 12.93 1.19 2.09
N PRO A 11 14.22 0.93 2.38
CA PRO A 11 15.14 1.79 3.15
C PRO A 11 15.47 3.10 2.42
N LYS A 12 15.67 4.17 3.17
CA LYS A 12 16.02 5.50 2.61
C LYS A 12 17.38 5.53 1.91
N SER A 13 18.22 4.53 2.12
CA SER A 13 19.51 4.36 1.45
C SER A 13 19.42 3.87 0.01
N GLU A 14 18.23 3.48 -0.44
CA GLU A 14 18.01 2.91 -1.76
C GLU A 14 16.98 3.70 -2.56
N LYS A 15 17.08 3.61 -3.89
CA LYS A 15 16.04 4.11 -4.80
C LYS A 15 15.04 3.00 -5.06
N PRO A 16 13.74 3.33 -5.18
CA PRO A 16 12.74 2.34 -5.57
C PRO A 16 13.04 1.78 -6.97
N PRO A 17 12.81 0.49 -7.21
CA PRO A 17 12.77 -0.08 -8.55
C PRO A 17 11.77 0.68 -9.44
N LYS A 18 11.98 0.58 -10.77
CA LYS A 18 11.12 1.27 -11.74
C LYS A 18 9.65 0.90 -11.58
N GLU A 19 9.36 -0.38 -11.42
CA GLU A 19 8.00 -0.91 -11.27
C GLU A 19 7.27 -0.31 -10.05
N ILE A 20 8.00 -0.07 -8.97
CA ILE A 20 7.50 0.62 -7.77
C ILE A 20 7.23 2.10 -8.07
N SER A 21 8.16 2.77 -8.75
CA SER A 21 8.00 4.18 -9.14
C SER A 21 6.86 4.40 -10.14
N ASP A 22 6.61 3.43 -11.02
CA ASP A 22 5.52 3.49 -12.00
C ASP A 22 4.14 3.54 -11.31
N VAL A 23 4.01 2.95 -10.11
CA VAL A 23 2.78 3.07 -9.30
C VAL A 23 2.55 4.51 -8.83
N VAL A 24 3.61 5.22 -8.40
CA VAL A 24 3.51 6.65 -8.07
C VAL A 24 2.93 7.44 -9.23
N THR A 25 3.42 7.16 -10.44
CA THR A 25 2.94 7.83 -11.67
C THR A 25 1.44 7.59 -11.91
N CYS A 26 0.89 6.43 -11.53
CA CYS A 26 -0.55 6.20 -11.61
C CYS A 26 -1.33 7.17 -10.71
N PHE A 27 -0.87 7.37 -9.48
CA PHE A 27 -1.48 8.34 -8.56
C PHE A 27 -1.37 9.77 -9.07
N GLU A 28 -0.20 10.16 -9.58
CA GLU A 28 0.03 11.51 -10.15
C GLU A 28 -0.94 11.80 -11.30
N LYS A 29 -1.11 10.86 -12.24
CA LYS A 29 -2.07 10.98 -13.35
C LYS A 29 -3.51 11.16 -12.89
N LYS A 30 -3.89 10.57 -11.77
CA LYS A 30 -5.26 10.59 -11.24
C LYS A 30 -5.48 11.61 -10.10
N GLN A 31 -4.46 12.33 -9.70
CA GLN A 31 -4.48 13.27 -8.59
C GLN A 31 -5.69 14.22 -8.60
N VAL A 32 -5.96 14.87 -9.73
CA VAL A 32 -7.09 15.81 -9.88
C VAL A 32 -8.42 15.09 -9.74
N THR A 33 -8.54 13.88 -10.30
CA THR A 33 -9.78 13.08 -10.22
C THR A 33 -10.02 12.60 -8.80
N ILE A 34 -8.98 12.12 -8.12
CA ILE A 34 -9.06 11.69 -6.71
C ILE A 34 -9.51 12.87 -5.83
N SER A 35 -8.95 14.07 -6.04
CA SER A 35 -9.29 15.25 -5.24
C SER A 35 -10.75 15.72 -5.42
N LYS A 36 -11.39 15.35 -6.51
CA LYS A 36 -12.79 15.69 -6.83
C LYS A 36 -13.81 14.63 -6.38
N LEU A 37 -13.37 13.50 -5.84
CA LEU A 37 -14.28 12.50 -5.33
C LEU A 37 -15.14 13.10 -4.20
N LYS A 38 -16.47 12.90 -4.27
CA LYS A 38 -17.40 13.31 -3.21
C LYS A 38 -17.08 12.63 -1.87
N LYS A 39 -16.70 11.36 -1.96
CA LYS A 39 -16.21 10.56 -0.84
C LYS A 39 -14.89 9.91 -1.28
N ILE A 40 -13.84 10.21 -0.54
CA ILE A 40 -12.55 9.55 -0.77
C ILE A 40 -12.51 8.31 0.13
N ASP A 41 -12.86 7.16 -0.44
CA ASP A 41 -12.68 5.85 0.18
C ASP A 41 -11.71 5.00 -0.66
N ALA A 42 -11.17 3.96 -0.04
CA ALA A 42 -10.15 3.10 -0.65
C ALA A 42 -10.63 2.47 -1.97
N ASP A 43 -11.86 1.96 -1.99
CA ASP A 43 -12.43 1.31 -3.17
C ASP A 43 -12.57 2.28 -4.35
N SER A 44 -13.03 3.51 -4.09
CA SER A 44 -13.17 4.53 -5.14
C SER A 44 -11.82 4.93 -5.71
N VAL A 45 -10.81 5.08 -4.88
CA VAL A 45 -9.43 5.38 -5.31
C VAL A 45 -8.87 4.21 -6.12
N LEU A 46 -8.99 2.99 -5.63
CA LEU A 46 -8.50 1.79 -6.31
C LEU A 46 -9.17 1.61 -7.69
N LYS A 47 -10.48 1.85 -7.80
CA LYS A 47 -11.21 1.80 -9.08
C LYS A 47 -10.66 2.80 -10.11
N LEU A 48 -10.29 4.01 -9.68
CA LEU A 48 -9.69 5.01 -10.57
C LEU A 48 -8.31 4.59 -11.08
N LEU A 49 -7.55 3.86 -10.28
CA LEU A 49 -6.20 3.41 -10.60
C LEU A 49 -6.19 2.07 -11.35
N ALA A 50 -7.25 1.26 -11.24
CA ALA A 50 -7.29 -0.14 -11.65
C ALA A 50 -6.83 -0.37 -13.10
N ALA A 51 -7.25 0.46 -14.05
CA ALA A 51 -6.88 0.30 -15.45
C ALA A 51 -5.36 0.47 -15.68
N ASP A 52 -4.75 1.45 -15.02
CA ASP A 52 -3.32 1.72 -15.12
C ASP A 52 -2.49 0.67 -14.37
N LEU A 53 -2.95 0.25 -13.18
CA LEU A 53 -2.32 -0.82 -12.40
C LEU A 53 -2.36 -2.17 -13.12
N LYS A 54 -3.49 -2.53 -13.75
CA LYS A 54 -3.60 -3.77 -14.54
C LYS A 54 -2.63 -3.79 -15.72
N LYS A 55 -2.37 -2.64 -16.38
CA LYS A 55 -1.34 -2.53 -17.41
C LYS A 55 0.07 -2.78 -16.89
N GLN A 56 0.31 -2.54 -15.61
CA GLN A 56 1.57 -2.82 -14.92
C GLN A 56 1.66 -4.26 -14.38
N GLY A 57 0.64 -5.09 -14.60
CA GLY A 57 0.63 -6.49 -14.18
C GLY A 57 -0.06 -6.77 -12.85
N PHE A 58 -0.67 -5.76 -12.21
CA PHE A 58 -1.41 -5.98 -10.97
C PHE A 58 -2.69 -6.78 -11.19
N GLN A 59 -2.89 -7.76 -10.34
CA GLN A 59 -4.15 -8.46 -10.17
C GLN A 59 -5.03 -7.67 -9.23
N ILE A 60 -6.23 -7.32 -9.66
CA ILE A 60 -7.22 -6.55 -8.90
C ILE A 60 -8.58 -7.17 -9.15
N GLU A 61 -9.31 -7.48 -8.09
CA GLU A 61 -10.68 -8.00 -8.16
C GLU A 61 -11.69 -6.93 -7.71
N ASN A 62 -12.98 -7.15 -8.00
CA ASN A 62 -14.05 -6.25 -7.55
C ASN A 62 -14.20 -6.19 -6.02
N LYS A 63 -13.79 -7.26 -5.36
CA LYS A 63 -13.55 -7.34 -3.92
C LYS A 63 -12.05 -7.50 -3.70
N LYS A 64 -11.61 -7.43 -2.45
CA LYS A 64 -10.21 -7.68 -2.13
C LYS A 64 -9.74 -9.04 -2.66
N LEU A 65 -8.53 -9.07 -3.21
CA LEU A 65 -7.88 -10.28 -3.68
C LEU A 65 -7.57 -11.19 -2.48
N SER A 66 -8.01 -12.43 -2.54
CA SER A 66 -7.75 -13.43 -1.50
C SER A 66 -6.47 -14.20 -1.82
N VAL A 67 -5.50 -14.18 -0.91
CA VAL A 67 -4.21 -14.86 -1.06
C VAL A 67 -4.02 -15.84 0.09
N PRO A 68 -3.89 -17.17 -0.19
CA PRO A 68 -3.60 -18.15 0.84
C PRO A 68 -2.24 -17.91 1.50
N VAL A 69 -2.18 -18.07 2.82
CA VAL A 69 -0.95 -17.88 3.62
C VAL A 69 -0.65 -19.01 4.59
N LEU A 70 -1.62 -19.88 4.84
CA LEU A 70 -1.44 -21.06 5.67
C LEU A 70 -2.18 -22.25 5.05
N TYR A 71 -1.49 -23.35 4.93
CA TYR A 71 -2.01 -24.60 4.39
C TYR A 71 -2.00 -25.68 5.47
N GLY A 72 -3.10 -26.40 5.57
CA GLY A 72 -3.28 -27.54 6.48
C GLY A 72 -3.01 -28.88 5.80
N ALA A 73 -3.56 -29.93 6.39
CA ALA A 73 -3.44 -31.28 5.90
C ALA A 73 -3.94 -31.41 4.45
N ASN A 74 -3.20 -32.17 3.65
CA ASN A 74 -3.50 -32.39 2.22
C ASN A 74 -3.52 -31.09 1.36
N GLY A 75 -2.86 -30.04 1.82
CA GLY A 75 -2.79 -28.77 1.10
C GLY A 75 -4.07 -27.91 1.16
N SER A 76 -4.98 -28.20 2.09
CA SER A 76 -6.17 -27.37 2.30
C SER A 76 -5.79 -25.97 2.77
N VAL A 77 -6.47 -24.94 2.26
CA VAL A 77 -6.24 -23.56 2.71
C VAL A 77 -6.88 -23.36 4.08
N GLU A 78 -6.06 -23.07 5.09
CA GLU A 78 -6.53 -22.80 6.46
C GLU A 78 -6.64 -21.29 6.76
N LYS A 79 -5.79 -20.47 6.14
CA LYS A 79 -5.81 -19.03 6.30
C LYS A 79 -5.47 -18.33 5.01
N GLN A 80 -6.13 -17.21 4.78
CA GLN A 80 -5.87 -16.30 3.66
C GLN A 80 -5.92 -14.86 4.13
N PHE A 81 -5.17 -13.99 3.45
CA PHE A 81 -5.25 -12.55 3.60
C PHE A 81 -6.03 -11.94 2.44
N LEU A 82 -6.66 -10.79 2.72
CA LEU A 82 -7.39 -10.01 1.74
C LEU A 82 -6.58 -8.74 1.47
N ILE A 83 -6.07 -8.60 0.25
CA ILE A 83 -5.25 -7.47 -0.19
C ILE A 83 -5.94 -6.73 -1.34
N ASP A 84 -5.58 -5.47 -1.54
CA ASP A 84 -6.21 -4.66 -2.60
C ASP A 84 -5.70 -5.03 -3.99
N ALA A 85 -4.38 -5.19 -4.15
CA ALA A 85 -3.79 -5.60 -5.42
C ALA A 85 -2.46 -6.32 -5.22
N PHE A 86 -2.12 -7.19 -6.16
CA PHE A 86 -0.87 -7.94 -6.17
C PHE A 86 -0.27 -8.00 -7.58
N GLU A 87 1.00 -7.67 -7.71
CA GLU A 87 1.79 -7.87 -8.93
C GLU A 87 2.73 -9.06 -8.72
N PRO A 88 2.47 -10.23 -9.36
CA PRO A 88 3.15 -11.46 -8.99
C PRO A 88 4.58 -11.60 -9.53
N LYS A 89 4.95 -10.87 -10.59
CA LYS A 89 6.27 -10.99 -11.21
C LYS A 89 7.39 -10.45 -10.31
N MET A 90 7.16 -9.30 -9.70
CA MET A 90 8.08 -8.67 -8.75
C MET A 90 7.74 -8.99 -7.30
N GLY A 91 6.51 -9.46 -7.04
CA GLY A 91 5.99 -9.66 -5.70
C GLY A 91 5.62 -8.34 -5.02
N ILE A 92 4.83 -7.48 -5.68
CA ILE A 92 4.43 -6.19 -5.14
C ILE A 92 3.01 -6.29 -4.58
N VAL A 93 2.85 -6.06 -3.29
CA VAL A 93 1.56 -5.87 -2.62
C VAL A 93 1.22 -4.39 -2.63
N LEU A 94 0.01 -4.03 -2.99
CA LEU A 94 -0.53 -2.67 -2.88
C LEU A 94 -1.74 -2.66 -1.96
N GLU A 95 -1.73 -1.79 -0.97
CA GLU A 95 -2.85 -1.47 -0.09
C GLU A 95 -3.18 0.03 -0.19
N VAL A 96 -4.47 0.32 -0.32
CA VAL A 96 -4.98 1.69 -0.40
C VAL A 96 -5.85 1.97 0.81
N GLU A 97 -5.41 2.90 1.65
CA GLU A 97 -6.08 3.30 2.88
C GLU A 97 -6.60 4.74 2.78
N ALA A 98 -7.87 4.94 3.05
CA ALA A 98 -8.49 6.26 2.88
C ALA A 98 -8.83 7.00 4.17
N ALA A 99 -9.42 6.31 5.14
CA ALA A 99 -9.96 6.99 6.33
C ALA A 99 -9.37 6.52 7.65
N ALA A 100 -8.78 5.35 7.69
CA ALA A 100 -8.43 4.66 8.93
C ALA A 100 -6.97 4.19 9.00
N ALA A 101 -6.12 4.56 8.05
CA ALA A 101 -4.74 4.06 7.98
C ALA A 101 -4.00 4.16 9.31
N VAL A 102 -4.10 5.28 9.99
CA VAL A 102 -3.43 5.57 11.27
C VAL A 102 -4.33 5.25 12.47
N ILE A 103 -5.65 5.24 12.28
CA ILE A 103 -6.59 4.87 13.35
C ILE A 103 -6.39 3.39 13.67
N ASN A 104 -6.15 3.08 14.94
CA ASN A 104 -5.85 1.72 15.41
C ASN A 104 -4.66 1.06 14.68
N TYR A 105 -3.77 1.85 14.09
CA TYR A 105 -2.56 1.36 13.42
C TYR A 105 -2.85 0.33 12.29
N LEU A 106 -3.90 0.52 11.51
CA LEU A 106 -4.27 -0.41 10.44
C LEU A 106 -3.15 -0.63 9.43
N PHE A 107 -2.34 0.39 9.12
CA PHE A 107 -1.16 0.23 8.27
C PHE A 107 -0.15 -0.80 8.79
N MET A 108 -0.10 -1.03 10.11
CA MET A 108 0.75 -2.08 10.68
C MET A 108 0.25 -3.48 10.33
N LYS A 109 -1.07 -3.65 10.26
CA LYS A 109 -1.69 -4.88 9.76
C LYS A 109 -1.23 -5.16 8.33
N ASP A 110 -1.24 -4.15 7.47
CA ASP A 110 -0.80 -4.28 6.08
C ASP A 110 0.68 -4.67 5.97
N ILE A 111 1.54 -4.09 6.81
CA ILE A 111 2.97 -4.45 6.90
C ILE A 111 3.14 -5.91 7.32
N LEU A 112 2.39 -6.36 8.33
CA LEU A 112 2.46 -7.74 8.81
C LEU A 112 1.91 -8.72 7.78
N GLU A 113 0.76 -8.43 7.17
CA GLU A 113 0.16 -9.30 6.15
C GLU A 113 1.08 -9.45 4.93
N ALA A 114 1.63 -8.35 4.40
CA ALA A 114 2.60 -8.42 3.31
C ALA A 114 3.87 -9.19 3.69
N SER A 115 4.34 -9.05 4.93
CA SER A 115 5.52 -9.77 5.43
C SER A 115 5.30 -11.27 5.58
N LEU A 116 4.07 -11.71 5.76
CA LEU A 116 3.69 -13.12 5.91
C LEU A 116 3.24 -13.77 4.59
N LEU A 117 3.09 -12.98 3.52
CA LEU A 117 2.61 -13.44 2.23
C LEU A 117 3.78 -14.01 1.42
N ASP A 118 3.70 -15.29 1.07
CA ASP A 118 4.72 -15.93 0.24
C ASP A 118 4.78 -15.26 -1.14
N GLY A 119 6.00 -15.01 -1.61
CA GLY A 119 6.25 -14.32 -2.87
C GLY A 119 6.14 -12.79 -2.81
N ALA A 120 5.72 -12.18 -1.70
CA ALA A 120 5.77 -10.74 -1.53
C ALA A 120 7.21 -10.27 -1.26
N ASN A 121 7.69 -9.38 -2.11
CA ASN A 121 9.02 -8.75 -1.97
C ASN A 121 8.93 -7.26 -1.66
N TYR A 122 7.85 -6.61 -2.06
CA TYR A 122 7.64 -5.19 -1.90
C TYR A 122 6.23 -4.90 -1.40
N LEU A 123 6.11 -3.87 -0.60
CA LEU A 123 4.81 -3.36 -0.14
C LEU A 123 4.68 -1.90 -0.55
N ILE A 124 3.53 -1.54 -1.08
CA ILE A 124 3.12 -0.14 -1.32
C ILE A 124 1.89 0.13 -0.47
N ILE A 125 1.96 1.14 0.39
CA ILE A 125 0.82 1.61 1.18
C ILE A 125 0.50 3.02 0.71
N ALA A 126 -0.69 3.21 0.14
CA ALA A 126 -1.20 4.53 -0.22
C ALA A 126 -2.14 5.04 0.86
N VAL A 127 -1.82 6.18 1.44
CA VAL A 127 -2.59 6.82 2.52
C VAL A 127 -2.91 8.26 2.16
N ARG A 128 -3.83 8.88 2.86
CA ARG A 128 -4.12 10.31 2.67
C ARG A 128 -2.96 11.16 3.21
N ASN A 129 -2.63 12.25 2.51
CA ASN A 129 -1.69 13.24 3.04
C ASN A 129 -2.20 13.84 4.35
N SER A 130 -3.50 14.17 4.39
CA SER A 130 -4.18 14.60 5.60
C SER A 130 -5.60 14.04 5.63
N ASN A 131 -6.04 13.62 6.80
CA ASN A 131 -7.36 13.04 6.98
C ASN A 131 -8.31 14.06 7.65
N PRO A 132 -9.26 14.66 6.92
CA PRO A 132 -10.18 15.64 7.48
C PRO A 132 -11.15 15.04 8.50
N THR A 133 -11.36 13.73 8.50
CA THR A 133 -12.23 13.07 9.49
C THR A 133 -11.57 12.89 10.86
N THR A 134 -10.27 13.12 10.96
CA THR A 134 -9.46 12.98 12.19
C THR A 134 -8.67 14.24 12.49
N ASN A 135 -9.34 15.41 12.53
CA ASN A 135 -8.71 16.70 12.79
C ASN A 135 -7.48 17.00 11.90
N ASN A 136 -7.55 16.67 10.61
CA ASN A 136 -6.45 16.83 9.66
C ASN A 136 -5.17 16.09 10.06
N GLN A 137 -5.30 14.96 10.71
CA GLN A 137 -4.16 14.08 11.00
C GLN A 137 -3.36 13.80 9.74
N LYS A 138 -2.04 13.92 9.85
CA LYS A 138 -1.09 13.75 8.75
C LYS A 138 -0.72 12.27 8.63
N ASP A 139 -1.56 11.50 7.97
CA ASP A 139 -1.41 10.05 7.86
C ASP A 139 -0.10 9.68 7.17
N PHE A 140 0.22 10.32 6.04
CA PHE A 140 1.47 10.08 5.32
C PHE A 140 2.72 10.26 6.20
N GLU A 141 2.82 11.40 6.90
CA GLU A 141 3.96 11.67 7.77
C GLU A 141 4.06 10.67 8.93
N THR A 142 2.91 10.27 9.49
CA THR A 142 2.86 9.31 10.61
C THR A 142 3.33 7.94 10.19
N VAL A 143 2.87 7.43 9.05
CA VAL A 143 3.28 6.12 8.52
C VAL A 143 4.76 6.13 8.14
N CYS A 144 5.24 7.20 7.48
CA CYS A 144 6.65 7.34 7.13
C CYS A 144 7.55 7.34 8.38
N ARG A 145 7.17 8.07 9.43
CA ARG A 145 7.93 8.12 10.68
C ARG A 145 7.98 6.76 11.37
N PHE A 146 6.90 6.01 11.32
CA PHE A 146 6.87 4.67 11.88
C PHE A 146 7.80 3.71 11.12
N LEU A 147 7.76 3.70 9.79
CA LEU A 147 8.69 2.90 8.99
C LEU A 147 10.14 3.32 9.19
N GLU A 148 10.41 4.61 9.27
CA GLU A 148 11.75 5.09 9.60
C GLU A 148 12.24 4.53 10.95
N THR A 149 11.37 4.45 11.94
CA THR A 149 11.69 3.84 13.23
C THR A 149 12.02 2.35 13.09
N ILE A 150 11.26 1.59 12.30
CA ILE A 150 11.55 0.16 12.06
C ILE A 150 12.93 0.00 11.42
N TYR A 151 13.20 0.72 10.33
CA TYR A 151 14.46 0.58 9.58
C TYR A 151 15.68 1.10 10.36
N SER A 152 15.54 2.20 11.10
CA SER A 152 16.62 2.80 11.88
C SER A 152 16.94 2.00 13.15
N SER A 153 15.93 1.40 13.79
CA SER A 153 16.15 0.63 15.02
C SER A 153 16.91 -0.68 14.79
N ASN A 154 16.85 -1.23 13.60
CA ASN A 154 17.40 -2.53 13.23
C ASN A 154 17.00 -3.69 14.15
N ARG A 155 15.92 -3.51 14.93
CA ARG A 155 15.39 -4.50 15.88
C ARG A 155 14.37 -5.43 15.23
N LEU A 156 13.54 -4.87 14.35
CA LEU A 156 12.58 -5.60 13.51
C LEU A 156 13.04 -5.53 12.06
N ARG A 157 13.33 -6.68 11.48
CA ARG A 157 13.67 -6.80 10.07
C ARG A 157 12.49 -7.35 9.30
N LEU A 158 11.97 -6.55 8.39
CA LEU A 158 10.91 -6.99 7.49
C LEU A 158 11.51 -7.92 6.41
N PRO A 159 10.83 -9.02 6.04
CA PRO A 159 11.28 -9.90 4.96
C PRO A 159 10.99 -9.32 3.58
N LEU A 160 10.81 -7.99 3.49
CA LEU A 160 10.54 -7.23 2.29
C LEU A 160 11.82 -6.53 1.81
N LYS A 161 12.03 -6.50 0.50
CA LYS A 161 13.14 -5.76 -0.12
C LYS A 161 12.95 -4.25 0.00
N GLY A 162 11.69 -3.80 0.06
CA GLY A 162 11.39 -2.40 0.27
C GLY A 162 9.91 -2.12 0.50
N VAL A 163 9.65 -0.95 1.07
CA VAL A 163 8.31 -0.42 1.31
C VAL A 163 8.22 0.99 0.76
N LEU A 164 7.20 1.24 -0.06
CA LEU A 164 6.87 2.57 -0.56
C LEU A 164 5.61 3.08 0.16
N ILE A 165 5.67 4.30 0.67
CA ILE A 165 4.48 5.02 1.14
C ILE A 165 4.13 6.08 0.12
N ILE A 166 2.87 6.13 -0.28
CA ILE A 166 2.31 7.16 -1.16
C ILE A 166 1.30 7.97 -0.37
N GLY A 167 1.46 9.29 -0.38
CA GLY A 167 0.51 10.25 0.18
C GLY A 167 -0.31 10.91 -0.93
N TYR A 168 -1.63 10.75 -0.89
CA TYR A 168 -2.52 11.32 -1.90
C TYR A 168 -3.59 12.24 -1.32
#